data_e67935300e9ed1c613c8caa091b24bba
#
_entry.id   e67935300e9ed1c613c8caa091b24bba
#
_cell.length_a   1.000
_cell.length_b   1.000
_cell.length_c   1.000
_cell.angle_alpha   90.00
_cell.angle_beta   90.00
_cell.angle_gamma   90.00
#
_symmetry.space_group_name_H-M   'P 1'
#
loop_
_entity.id
_entity.type
_entity.pdbx_description
1 polymer ?
#
loop_
_entity_poly.entity_id
_entity_poly.type
_entity_poly.pdbx_seq_one_letter_code
_entity_poly.pdbx_strand_id
1 'polypeptide(L)'
;MKNELKDALKDAFYTPEPRNKKAFLKSIRPREVSTVEMLVQQVKYIRTSVWIFALAVIFFASFGSWRQIEETKELIPVIMPFLAAGSVLETRRSKKYGMIELEMVTRFSLRSVLFARMLVLGLLYIIILAIISPVIALTFGGETIITAINIVLPYLITMSICLQVERSSFGRKLEYASLAVATFISVFMIWIKNYDFGLVHGSMELIENWGVLIVLILAVVTVYEQWKTINYVEEFA
;
A
#
# COMPACT_ATOMS: atom_id res chain seq x y z
N MET A 1 4.88 54.62 29.75
CA MET A 1 5.51 53.33 30.02
C MET A 1 5.13 52.21 29.07
N LYS A 2 3.83 51.84 28.93
CA LYS A 2 3.47 50.69 28.05
C LYS A 2 3.64 50.95 26.55
N ASN A 3 3.49 52.19 26.09
CA ASN A 3 3.68 52.60 24.67
C ASN A 3 5.17 52.79 24.36
N GLU A 4 5.93 53.37 25.26
CA GLU A 4 7.38 53.57 25.12
C GLU A 4 8.15 52.21 25.03
N LEU A 5 7.71 51.22 25.83
CA LEU A 5 8.26 49.85 25.75
C LEU A 5 7.92 49.19 24.39
N LYS A 6 6.72 49.47 23.86
CA LYS A 6 6.27 48.94 22.58
C LYS A 6 7.01 49.56 21.40
N ASP A 7 7.34 50.82 21.48
CA ASP A 7 8.10 51.53 20.47
C ASP A 7 9.59 51.16 20.51
N ALA A 8 10.18 51.04 21.73
CA ALA A 8 11.54 50.52 21.89
C ALA A 8 11.68 49.04 21.40
N LEU A 9 10.66 48.19 21.61
CA LEU A 9 10.64 46.84 21.08
C LEU A 9 10.52 46.84 19.53
N LYS A 10 9.73 47.73 18.95
CA LYS A 10 9.64 47.87 17.48
C LYS A 10 10.97 48.28 16.87
N ASP A 11 11.69 49.22 17.51
CA ASP A 11 13.00 49.66 17.03
C ASP A 11 14.07 48.61 17.19
N ALA A 12 14.06 47.85 18.31
CA ALA A 12 15.00 46.75 18.55
C ALA A 12 14.82 45.58 17.59
N PHE A 13 13.59 45.30 17.12
CA PHE A 13 13.27 44.25 16.17
C PHE A 13 13.00 44.78 14.75
N TYR A 14 13.38 46.02 14.44
CA TYR A 14 13.25 46.57 13.11
C TYR A 14 14.22 45.86 12.16
N THR A 15 13.66 45.00 11.35
CA THR A 15 14.41 44.36 10.26
C THR A 15 14.52 45.38 9.11
N PRO A 16 15.74 45.77 8.72
CA PRO A 16 15.91 46.70 7.60
C PRO A 16 15.22 46.13 6.35
N GLU A 17 14.44 46.97 5.66
CA GLU A 17 13.79 46.53 4.43
C GLU A 17 14.84 46.11 3.40
N PRO A 18 14.73 44.89 2.84
CA PRO A 18 15.70 44.39 1.88
C PRO A 18 15.70 45.27 0.66
N ARG A 19 16.84 45.90 0.35
CA ARG A 19 17.04 46.83 -0.77
C ARG A 19 16.54 46.29 -2.12
N ASN A 20 16.53 44.97 -2.31
CA ASN A 20 16.11 44.29 -3.54
C ASN A 20 15.17 43.11 -3.29
N LYS A 21 14.09 43.32 -2.52
CA LYS A 21 13.11 42.28 -2.20
C LYS A 21 12.60 41.49 -3.43
N LYS A 22 12.32 42.22 -4.54
CA LYS A 22 11.85 41.59 -5.80
C LYS A 22 12.94 40.75 -6.47
N ALA A 23 14.18 41.20 -6.46
CA ALA A 23 15.32 40.47 -7.04
C ALA A 23 15.67 39.25 -6.19
N PHE A 24 15.63 39.38 -4.85
CA PHE A 24 15.81 38.25 -3.91
C PHE A 24 14.71 37.19 -4.05
N LEU A 25 13.46 37.58 -4.07
CA LEU A 25 12.34 36.65 -4.28
C LEU A 25 12.39 35.96 -5.65
N LYS A 26 12.90 36.65 -6.68
CA LYS A 26 13.10 36.08 -8.01
C LYS A 26 14.33 35.16 -8.09
N SER A 27 15.36 35.39 -7.25
CA SER A 27 16.51 34.48 -7.13
C SER A 27 16.21 33.21 -6.37
N ILE A 28 15.27 33.23 -5.45
CA ILE A 28 14.72 32.03 -4.80
C ILE A 28 13.75 31.37 -5.80
N ARG A 29 14.32 30.69 -6.81
CA ARG A 29 13.50 29.79 -7.63
C ARG A 29 12.99 28.68 -6.73
N PRO A 30 11.67 28.52 -6.56
CA PRO A 30 11.17 27.35 -5.91
C PRO A 30 11.65 26.14 -6.72
N ARG A 31 12.42 25.25 -6.09
CA ARG A 31 12.83 23.98 -6.73
C ARG A 31 11.56 23.24 -7.12
N GLU A 32 11.29 23.13 -8.43
CA GLU A 32 10.20 22.35 -8.95
C GLU A 32 10.55 20.89 -8.73
N VAL A 33 9.99 20.30 -7.69
CA VAL A 33 10.16 18.85 -7.41
C VAL A 33 9.24 18.10 -8.36
N SER A 34 9.81 17.31 -9.24
CA SER A 34 9.08 16.49 -10.18
C SER A 34 8.26 15.41 -9.42
N THR A 35 7.09 15.03 -9.96
CA THR A 35 6.30 13.89 -9.47
C THR A 35 7.12 12.59 -9.40
N VAL A 36 8.05 12.40 -10.32
CA VAL A 36 8.96 11.24 -10.32
C VAL A 36 9.93 11.31 -9.13
N GLU A 37 10.48 12.49 -8.81
CA GLU A 37 11.36 12.66 -7.65
C GLU A 37 10.62 12.38 -6.35
N MET A 38 9.34 12.77 -6.25
CA MET A 38 8.46 12.42 -5.13
C MET A 38 8.26 10.90 -5.01
N LEU A 39 7.99 10.20 -6.11
CA LEU A 39 7.84 8.74 -6.11
C LEU A 39 9.12 8.04 -5.65
N VAL A 40 10.29 8.46 -6.15
CA VAL A 40 11.59 7.91 -5.74
C VAL A 40 11.86 8.13 -4.25
N GLN A 41 11.48 9.29 -3.71
CA GLN A 41 11.58 9.55 -2.28
C GLN A 41 10.67 8.61 -1.47
N GLN A 42 9.44 8.33 -1.95
CA GLN A 42 8.55 7.39 -1.29
C GLN A 42 9.11 5.96 -1.28
N VAL A 43 9.80 5.51 -2.34
CA VAL A 43 10.49 4.21 -2.35
C VAL A 43 11.50 4.10 -1.21
N LYS A 44 12.27 5.16 -0.95
CA LYS A 44 13.24 5.20 0.17
C LYS A 44 12.56 5.25 1.55
N TYR A 45 11.36 5.77 1.62
CA TYR A 45 10.60 5.89 2.86
C TYR A 45 9.97 4.56 3.30
N ILE A 46 9.67 3.65 2.36
CA ILE A 46 9.13 2.32 2.65
C ILE A 46 10.14 1.54 3.50
N ARG A 47 9.64 0.92 4.57
CA ARG A 47 10.45 0.16 5.52
C ARG A 47 11.15 -1.03 4.83
N THR A 48 12.43 -1.23 5.15
CA THR A 48 13.24 -2.35 4.63
C THR A 48 12.59 -3.72 4.88
N SER A 49 11.81 -3.87 5.96
CA SER A 49 11.08 -5.12 6.24
C SER A 49 10.06 -5.49 5.16
N VAL A 50 9.43 -4.52 4.49
CA VAL A 50 8.50 -4.79 3.36
C VAL A 50 9.25 -5.38 2.18
N TRP A 51 10.43 -4.84 1.88
CA TRP A 51 11.30 -5.33 0.82
C TRP A 51 11.83 -6.74 1.13
N ILE A 52 12.28 -6.98 2.37
CA ILE A 52 12.75 -8.30 2.81
C ILE A 52 11.62 -9.32 2.69
N PHE A 53 10.41 -8.98 3.14
CA PHE A 53 9.26 -9.88 3.05
C PHE A 53 8.86 -10.17 1.59
N ALA A 54 8.87 -9.16 0.72
CA ALA A 54 8.63 -9.31 -0.71
C ALA A 54 9.66 -10.26 -1.36
N LEU A 55 10.95 -10.05 -1.08
CA LEU A 55 12.03 -10.92 -1.55
C LEU A 55 11.92 -12.35 -0.98
N ALA A 56 11.54 -12.50 0.28
CA ALA A 56 11.34 -13.81 0.91
C ALA A 56 10.22 -14.59 0.20
N VAL A 57 9.12 -13.95 -0.19
CA VAL A 57 8.02 -14.60 -0.92
C VAL A 57 8.47 -15.03 -2.32
N ILE A 58 9.21 -14.19 -3.05
CA ILE A 58 9.78 -14.54 -4.36
C ILE A 58 10.76 -15.71 -4.21
N PHE A 59 11.65 -15.66 -3.22
CA PHE A 59 12.61 -16.72 -2.95
C PHE A 59 11.90 -18.04 -2.61
N PHE A 60 10.90 -18.00 -1.74
CA PHE A 60 10.11 -19.17 -1.37
C PHE A 60 9.39 -19.79 -2.58
N ALA A 61 8.76 -18.96 -3.42
CA ALA A 61 8.10 -19.40 -4.64
C ALA A 61 9.10 -20.06 -5.62
N SER A 62 10.24 -19.40 -5.86
CA SER A 62 11.26 -19.88 -6.79
C SER A 62 11.94 -21.15 -6.28
N PHE A 63 12.27 -21.22 -4.99
CA PHE A 63 12.91 -22.39 -4.37
C PHE A 63 11.95 -23.59 -4.33
N GLY A 64 10.68 -23.37 -3.96
CA GLY A 64 9.66 -24.42 -3.95
C GLY A 64 9.38 -24.96 -5.36
N SER A 65 9.33 -24.07 -6.35
CA SER A 65 9.22 -24.47 -7.76
C SER A 65 10.44 -25.26 -8.24
N TRP A 66 11.66 -24.81 -7.91
CA TRP A 66 12.88 -25.54 -8.29
C TRP A 66 12.94 -26.95 -7.68
N ARG A 67 12.46 -27.11 -6.46
CA ARG A 67 12.38 -28.41 -5.75
C ARG A 67 11.16 -29.23 -6.15
N GLN A 68 10.27 -28.69 -6.99
CA GLN A 68 8.99 -29.31 -7.39
C GLN A 68 8.11 -29.70 -6.19
N ILE A 69 8.09 -28.85 -5.16
CA ILE A 69 7.28 -29.05 -3.96
C ILE A 69 5.85 -28.62 -4.30
N GLU A 70 4.92 -29.57 -4.47
CA GLU A 70 3.52 -29.32 -4.87
C GLU A 70 2.79 -28.38 -3.90
N GLU A 71 3.09 -28.44 -2.62
CA GLU A 71 2.53 -27.58 -1.59
C GLU A 71 2.83 -26.08 -1.84
N THR A 72 3.87 -25.77 -2.61
CA THR A 72 4.23 -24.37 -2.95
C THR A 72 3.11 -23.69 -3.73
N LYS A 73 2.49 -24.38 -4.69
CA LYS A 73 1.35 -23.86 -5.46
C LYS A 73 0.19 -23.45 -4.55
N GLU A 74 0.04 -24.16 -3.45
CA GLU A 74 -1.05 -23.99 -2.50
C GLU A 74 -0.77 -22.96 -1.42
N LEU A 75 0.48 -22.87 -0.98
CA LEU A 75 0.90 -21.95 0.08
C LEU A 75 1.00 -20.50 -0.40
N ILE A 76 1.36 -20.26 -1.65
CA ILE A 76 1.54 -18.90 -2.18
C ILE A 76 0.25 -18.07 -2.08
N PRO A 77 -0.94 -18.53 -2.53
CA PRO A 77 -2.19 -17.78 -2.34
C PRO A 77 -2.52 -17.50 -0.87
N VAL A 78 -2.13 -18.40 0.05
CA VAL A 78 -2.34 -18.24 1.50
C VAL A 78 -1.43 -17.17 2.10
N ILE A 79 -0.26 -16.93 1.54
CA ILE A 79 0.69 -15.90 1.98
C ILE A 79 0.28 -14.50 1.46
N MET A 80 -0.42 -14.41 0.33
CA MET A 80 -0.77 -13.13 -0.29
C MET A 80 -1.59 -12.17 0.59
N PRO A 81 -2.53 -12.62 1.45
CA PRO A 81 -3.21 -11.75 2.40
C PRO A 81 -2.27 -10.98 3.33
N PHE A 82 -1.14 -11.58 3.74
CA PHE A 82 -0.16 -10.88 4.60
C PHE A 82 0.58 -9.76 3.87
N LEU A 83 0.83 -9.92 2.56
CA LEU A 83 1.38 -8.84 1.72
C LEU A 83 0.39 -7.67 1.64
N ALA A 84 -0.90 -7.94 1.45
CA ALA A 84 -1.94 -6.92 1.44
C ALA A 84 -2.02 -6.17 2.78
N ALA A 85 -2.05 -6.89 3.90
CA ALA A 85 -2.05 -6.29 5.23
C ALA A 85 -0.79 -5.46 5.51
N GLY A 86 0.37 -5.93 5.07
CA GLY A 86 1.64 -5.21 5.16
C GLY A 86 1.60 -3.85 4.45
N SER A 87 0.97 -3.77 3.27
CA SER A 87 0.80 -2.50 2.54
C SER A 87 -0.06 -1.50 3.28
N VAL A 88 -1.16 -1.97 3.87
CA VAL A 88 -2.06 -1.13 4.67
C VAL A 88 -1.38 -0.63 5.94
N LEU A 89 -0.62 -1.49 6.63
CA LEU A 89 0.15 -1.11 7.82
C LEU A 89 1.22 -0.05 7.50
N GLU A 90 1.90 -0.17 6.37
CA GLU A 90 2.89 0.83 5.95
C GLU A 90 2.24 2.18 5.64
N THR A 91 1.04 2.18 5.08
CA THR A 91 0.28 3.42 4.83
C THR A 91 -0.13 4.11 6.14
N ARG A 92 -0.48 3.35 7.19
CA ARG A 92 -0.83 3.88 8.52
C ARG A 92 0.34 4.46 9.30
N ARG A 93 1.56 4.14 8.90
CA ARG A 93 2.77 4.50 9.64
C ARG A 93 2.90 6.00 9.90
N SER A 94 2.58 6.84 8.93
CA SER A 94 2.57 8.30 9.09
C SER A 94 1.66 8.75 10.23
N LYS A 95 0.46 8.17 10.31
CA LYS A 95 -0.49 8.46 11.41
C LYS A 95 0.04 8.02 12.77
N LYS A 96 0.60 6.82 12.85
CA LYS A 96 1.09 6.23 14.10
C LYS A 96 2.20 7.06 14.73
N TYR A 97 3.08 7.65 13.95
CA TYR A 97 4.23 8.42 14.44
C TYR A 97 3.98 9.93 14.47
N GLY A 98 2.73 10.40 14.27
CA GLY A 98 2.41 11.84 14.31
C GLY A 98 3.10 12.65 13.20
N MET A 99 3.56 11.99 12.13
CA MET A 99 4.27 12.66 11.03
C MET A 99 3.35 13.39 10.05
N ILE A 100 2.02 13.28 10.22
CA ILE A 100 1.04 13.95 9.34
C ILE A 100 1.24 15.45 9.36
N GLU A 101 1.47 16.06 10.52
CA GLU A 101 1.70 17.51 10.64
C GLU A 101 2.95 17.95 9.90
N LEU A 102 4.03 17.15 9.96
CA LEU A 102 5.25 17.41 9.21
C LEU A 102 5.05 17.22 7.69
N GLU A 103 4.28 16.22 7.30
CA GLU A 103 3.93 15.98 5.90
C GLU A 103 3.05 17.10 5.34
N MET A 104 2.14 17.70 6.15
CA MET A 104 1.33 18.85 5.74
C MET A 104 2.14 20.14 5.53
N VAL A 105 3.25 20.32 6.24
CA VAL A 105 4.15 21.46 6.05
C VAL A 105 5.00 21.31 4.79
N THR A 106 5.07 20.11 4.23
CA THR A 106 5.80 19.87 2.98
C THR A 106 5.08 20.48 1.79
N ARG A 107 5.79 20.65 0.70
CA ARG A 107 5.31 21.26 -0.55
C ARG A 107 4.23 20.44 -1.26
N PHE A 108 4.11 19.17 -0.91
CA PHE A 108 3.14 18.24 -1.47
C PHE A 108 1.92 18.14 -0.57
N SER A 109 0.74 18.05 -1.16
CA SER A 109 -0.45 17.75 -0.38
C SER A 109 -0.35 16.35 0.23
N LEU A 110 -0.89 16.17 1.43
CA LEU A 110 -0.94 14.88 2.10
C LEU A 110 -1.52 13.78 1.20
N ARG A 111 -2.53 14.13 0.39
CA ARG A 111 -3.13 13.23 -0.63
C ARG A 111 -2.10 12.71 -1.60
N SER A 112 -1.27 13.60 -2.17
CA SER A 112 -0.26 13.23 -3.16
C SER A 112 0.78 12.27 -2.58
N VAL A 113 1.19 12.49 -1.33
CA VAL A 113 2.16 11.64 -0.64
C VAL A 113 1.58 10.26 -0.36
N LEU A 114 0.35 10.18 0.17
CA LEU A 114 -0.33 8.92 0.44
C LEU A 114 -0.61 8.14 -0.85
N PHE A 115 -1.09 8.83 -1.89
CA PHE A 115 -1.31 8.23 -3.21
C PHE A 115 -0.02 7.67 -3.80
N ALA A 116 1.06 8.44 -3.76
CA ALA A 116 2.38 8.01 -4.23
C ALA A 116 2.85 6.75 -3.50
N ARG A 117 2.68 6.68 -2.18
CA ARG A 117 3.05 5.51 -1.37
C ARG A 117 2.23 4.27 -1.74
N MET A 118 0.91 4.41 -1.86
CA MET A 118 0.03 3.32 -2.30
C MET A 118 0.37 2.84 -3.72
N LEU A 119 0.71 3.77 -4.62
CA LEU A 119 1.10 3.46 -5.98
C LEU A 119 2.42 2.67 -6.02
N VAL A 120 3.43 3.09 -5.26
CA VAL A 120 4.72 2.39 -5.18
C VAL A 120 4.54 0.97 -4.63
N LEU A 121 3.75 0.81 -3.55
CA LEU A 121 3.44 -0.52 -3.00
C LEU A 121 2.65 -1.37 -4.00
N GLY A 122 1.66 -0.81 -4.67
CA GLY A 122 0.89 -1.50 -5.72
C GLY A 122 1.78 -1.98 -6.87
N LEU A 123 2.68 -1.13 -7.37
CA LEU A 123 3.66 -1.51 -8.40
C LEU A 123 4.59 -2.64 -7.91
N LEU A 124 5.08 -2.56 -6.69
CA LEU A 124 5.90 -3.63 -6.10
C LEU A 124 5.17 -4.98 -6.15
N TYR A 125 3.90 -5.01 -5.74
CA TYR A 125 3.12 -6.26 -5.74
C TYR A 125 2.79 -6.76 -7.14
N ILE A 126 2.53 -5.88 -8.10
CA ILE A 126 2.37 -6.26 -9.50
C ILE A 126 3.65 -6.93 -10.03
N ILE A 127 4.82 -6.40 -9.70
CA ILE A 127 6.12 -7.00 -10.07
C ILE A 127 6.27 -8.38 -9.43
N ILE A 128 5.96 -8.52 -8.14
CA ILE A 128 6.00 -9.81 -7.44
C ILE A 128 5.11 -10.84 -8.14
N LEU A 129 3.87 -10.46 -8.45
CA LEU A 129 2.91 -11.32 -9.13
C LEU A 129 3.36 -11.68 -10.55
N ALA A 130 3.92 -10.73 -11.30
CA ALA A 130 4.45 -10.95 -12.64
C ALA A 130 5.63 -11.92 -12.67
N ILE A 131 6.38 -12.04 -11.57
CA ILE A 131 7.48 -13.00 -11.43
C ILE A 131 6.95 -14.36 -10.96
N ILE A 132 6.10 -14.39 -9.93
CA ILE A 132 5.67 -15.63 -9.28
C ILE A 132 4.71 -16.43 -10.15
N SER A 133 3.75 -15.77 -10.83
CA SER A 133 2.73 -16.48 -11.59
C SER A 133 3.29 -17.37 -12.71
N PRO A 134 4.22 -16.90 -13.59
CA PRO A 134 4.78 -17.75 -14.61
C PRO A 134 5.72 -18.83 -14.02
N VAL A 135 6.45 -18.54 -12.95
CA VAL A 135 7.32 -19.52 -12.29
C VAL A 135 6.49 -20.72 -11.81
N ILE A 136 5.36 -20.48 -11.16
CA ILE A 136 4.49 -21.56 -10.67
C ILE A 136 3.80 -22.28 -11.85
N ALA A 137 3.26 -21.54 -12.81
CA ALA A 137 2.55 -22.12 -13.95
C ALA A 137 3.46 -23.04 -14.81
N LEU A 138 4.69 -22.60 -15.07
CA LEU A 138 5.65 -23.40 -15.86
C LEU A 138 6.14 -24.64 -15.11
N THR A 139 6.24 -24.58 -13.78
CA THR A 139 6.77 -25.70 -12.99
C THR A 139 5.72 -26.77 -12.74
N PHE A 140 4.51 -26.37 -12.36
CA PHE A 140 3.47 -27.32 -11.94
C PHE A 140 2.44 -27.61 -13.04
N GLY A 141 2.65 -27.13 -14.25
CA GLY A 141 1.74 -27.32 -15.39
C GLY A 141 0.38 -26.65 -15.15
N GLY A 142 0.14 -25.53 -15.76
CA GLY A 142 -1.13 -24.83 -15.67
C GLY A 142 -1.14 -23.58 -16.55
N GLU A 143 -2.30 -23.04 -16.79
CA GLU A 143 -2.40 -21.76 -17.49
C GLU A 143 -1.90 -20.64 -16.60
N THR A 144 -0.95 -19.84 -17.09
CA THR A 144 -0.35 -18.72 -16.35
C THR A 144 -1.43 -17.73 -15.88
N ILE A 145 -2.47 -17.52 -16.69
CA ILE A 145 -3.56 -16.61 -16.37
C ILE A 145 -4.37 -17.12 -15.17
N ILE A 146 -4.77 -18.40 -15.17
CA ILE A 146 -5.55 -19.00 -14.08
C ILE A 146 -4.72 -19.00 -12.79
N THR A 147 -3.43 -19.34 -12.89
CA THR A 147 -2.51 -19.28 -11.75
C THR A 147 -2.39 -17.85 -11.19
N ALA A 148 -2.26 -16.85 -12.07
CA ALA A 148 -2.21 -15.45 -11.67
C ALA A 148 -3.51 -15.03 -10.95
N ILE A 149 -4.67 -15.40 -11.48
CA ILE A 149 -5.97 -15.09 -10.86
C ILE A 149 -6.05 -15.68 -9.46
N ASN A 150 -5.67 -16.94 -9.27
CA ASN A 150 -5.70 -17.63 -7.97
C ASN A 150 -4.80 -16.95 -6.92
N ILE A 151 -3.70 -16.34 -7.34
CA ILE A 151 -2.76 -15.63 -6.47
C ILE A 151 -3.25 -14.20 -6.18
N VAL A 152 -3.79 -13.49 -7.20
CA VAL A 152 -4.23 -12.10 -7.10
C VAL A 152 -5.51 -11.95 -6.30
N LEU A 153 -6.44 -12.90 -6.45
CA LEU A 153 -7.78 -12.83 -5.87
C LEU A 153 -7.75 -12.66 -4.33
N PRO A 154 -7.05 -13.52 -3.55
CA PRO A 154 -6.97 -13.35 -2.11
C PRO A 154 -6.29 -12.04 -1.69
N TYR A 155 -5.30 -11.58 -2.46
CA TYR A 155 -4.65 -10.28 -2.23
C TYR A 155 -5.66 -9.12 -2.35
N LEU A 156 -6.44 -9.06 -3.45
CA LEU A 156 -7.40 -7.97 -3.68
C LEU A 156 -8.55 -7.98 -2.67
N ILE A 157 -9.07 -9.16 -2.33
CA ILE A 157 -10.11 -9.30 -1.30
C ILE A 157 -9.58 -8.77 0.04
N THR A 158 -8.40 -9.22 0.44
CA THR A 158 -7.80 -8.79 1.72
C THR A 158 -7.52 -7.30 1.73
N MET A 159 -6.99 -6.75 0.64
CA MET A 159 -6.70 -5.32 0.52
C MET A 159 -7.98 -4.48 0.68
N SER A 160 -9.06 -4.86 0.01
CA SER A 160 -10.35 -4.17 0.10
C SER A 160 -10.92 -4.20 1.52
N ILE A 161 -10.91 -5.38 2.17
CA ILE A 161 -11.42 -5.54 3.54
C ILE A 161 -10.53 -4.77 4.54
N CYS A 162 -9.21 -4.84 4.42
CA CYS A 162 -8.28 -4.12 5.30
C CYS A 162 -8.49 -2.60 5.22
N LEU A 163 -8.69 -2.04 4.02
CA LEU A 163 -8.96 -0.61 3.85
C LEU A 163 -10.30 -0.19 4.49
N GLN A 164 -11.34 -1.02 4.36
CA GLN A 164 -12.64 -0.78 5.01
C GLN A 164 -12.54 -0.85 6.53
N VAL A 165 -11.85 -1.88 7.05
CA VAL A 165 -11.62 -2.04 8.50
C VAL A 165 -10.82 -0.87 9.05
N GLU A 166 -9.80 -0.40 8.34
CA GLU A 166 -9.00 0.75 8.77
C GLU A 166 -9.84 2.03 8.91
N ARG A 167 -10.80 2.24 8.04
CA ARG A 167 -11.72 3.38 8.10
C ARG A 167 -12.75 3.23 9.22
N SER A 168 -13.05 2.02 9.64
CA SER A 168 -13.99 1.73 10.73
C SER A 168 -13.46 2.23 12.09
N SER A 169 -14.37 2.58 13.00
CA SER A 169 -14.04 2.96 14.38
C SER A 169 -13.29 1.87 15.15
N PHE A 170 -13.56 0.61 14.83
CA PHE A 170 -12.89 -0.55 15.42
C PHE A 170 -11.45 -0.69 14.93
N GLY A 171 -11.21 -0.58 13.62
CA GLY A 171 -9.87 -0.70 13.02
C GLY A 171 -8.94 0.43 13.44
N ARG A 172 -9.48 1.62 13.75
CA ARG A 172 -8.68 2.74 14.27
C ARG A 172 -8.12 2.51 15.66
N LYS A 173 -8.83 1.75 16.51
CA LYS A 173 -8.40 1.44 17.88
C LYS A 173 -7.39 0.29 17.95
N LEU A 174 -7.44 -0.63 16.99
CA LEU A 174 -6.60 -1.81 16.98
C LEU A 174 -5.46 -1.64 15.96
N GLU A 175 -4.22 -1.59 16.45
CA GLU A 175 -3.04 -1.43 15.59
C GLU A 175 -2.86 -2.58 14.58
N TYR A 176 -3.26 -3.78 14.97
CA TYR A 176 -3.05 -5.02 14.20
C TYR A 176 -4.32 -5.57 13.55
N ALA A 177 -5.35 -4.73 13.41
CA ALA A 177 -6.63 -5.16 12.82
C ALA A 177 -6.45 -5.73 11.39
N SER A 178 -5.59 -5.13 10.58
CA SER A 178 -5.29 -5.61 9.22
C SER A 178 -4.58 -6.97 9.22
N LEU A 179 -3.70 -7.25 10.19
CA LEU A 179 -3.09 -8.58 10.33
C LEU A 179 -4.11 -9.62 10.77
N ALA A 180 -5.03 -9.27 11.67
CA ALA A 180 -6.11 -10.17 12.08
C ALA A 180 -7.02 -10.54 10.90
N VAL A 181 -7.34 -9.59 10.03
CA VAL A 181 -8.08 -9.85 8.78
C VAL A 181 -7.30 -10.77 7.86
N ALA A 182 -6.01 -10.52 7.66
CA ALA A 182 -5.17 -11.37 6.81
C ALA A 182 -5.09 -12.81 7.34
N THR A 183 -4.88 -12.98 8.65
CA THR A 183 -4.85 -14.32 9.27
C THR A 183 -6.19 -15.03 9.13
N PHE A 184 -7.30 -14.32 9.32
CA PHE A 184 -8.63 -14.88 9.14
C PHE A 184 -8.85 -15.38 7.70
N ILE A 185 -8.52 -14.58 6.70
CA ILE A 185 -8.67 -14.95 5.28
C ILE A 185 -7.75 -16.12 4.93
N SER A 186 -6.49 -16.13 5.40
CA SER A 186 -5.56 -17.21 5.16
C SER A 186 -6.03 -18.54 5.78
N VAL A 187 -6.49 -18.50 7.03
CA VAL A 187 -7.05 -19.68 7.70
C VAL A 187 -8.32 -20.16 6.99
N PHE A 188 -9.19 -19.25 6.58
CA PHE A 188 -10.40 -19.57 5.84
C PHE A 188 -10.10 -20.24 4.50
N MET A 189 -9.07 -19.80 3.79
CA MET A 189 -8.61 -20.43 2.55
C MET A 189 -8.09 -21.86 2.77
N ILE A 190 -7.30 -22.08 3.82
CA ILE A 190 -6.82 -23.41 4.20
C ILE A 190 -8.00 -24.31 4.58
N TRP A 191 -8.96 -23.76 5.33
CA TRP A 191 -10.15 -24.50 5.77
C TRP A 191 -11.02 -24.96 4.60
N ILE A 192 -11.35 -24.06 3.66
CA ILE A 192 -12.13 -24.40 2.45
C ILE A 192 -11.47 -25.52 1.67
N LYS A 193 -10.14 -25.50 1.59
CA LYS A 193 -9.38 -26.47 0.82
C LYS A 193 -9.36 -27.86 1.47
N ASN A 194 -9.21 -27.92 2.80
CA ASN A 194 -9.14 -29.17 3.52
C ASN A 194 -10.50 -29.89 3.64
N TYR A 195 -11.58 -29.13 3.64
CA TYR A 195 -12.92 -29.70 3.60
C TYR A 195 -13.38 -29.72 2.14
N ASP A 196 -13.38 -30.90 1.55
CA ASP A 196 -13.76 -31.20 0.15
C ASP A 196 -15.24 -30.83 -0.10
N PHE A 197 -15.57 -29.58 0.16
CA PHE A 197 -16.88 -29.02 -0.11
C PHE A 197 -17.03 -28.94 -1.64
N GLY A 198 -18.09 -29.54 -2.21
CA GLY A 198 -18.40 -29.47 -3.64
C GLY A 198 -18.46 -28.03 -4.20
N LEU A 199 -18.34 -27.02 -3.32
CA LEU A 199 -18.12 -25.61 -3.64
C LEU A 199 -16.77 -25.37 -4.34
N VAL A 200 -15.74 -26.20 -4.12
CA VAL A 200 -14.41 -26.02 -4.73
C VAL A 200 -14.48 -26.30 -6.23
N HIS A 201 -15.23 -27.32 -6.67
CA HIS A 201 -15.42 -27.59 -8.09
C HIS A 201 -16.19 -26.48 -8.80
N GLY A 202 -17.29 -26.00 -8.19
CA GLY A 202 -18.04 -24.87 -8.75
C GLY A 202 -17.25 -23.55 -8.79
N SER A 203 -16.37 -23.31 -7.81
CA SER A 203 -15.53 -22.12 -7.81
C SER A 203 -14.41 -22.19 -8.84
N MET A 204 -13.87 -23.37 -9.15
CA MET A 204 -12.87 -23.54 -10.21
C MET A 204 -13.44 -23.23 -11.59
N GLU A 205 -14.64 -23.72 -11.92
CA GLU A 205 -15.34 -23.39 -13.17
C GLU A 205 -15.67 -21.90 -13.27
N LEU A 206 -16.07 -21.27 -12.15
CA LEU A 206 -16.32 -19.83 -12.12
C LEU A 206 -15.05 -19.02 -12.34
N ILE A 207 -13.92 -19.44 -11.77
CA ILE A 207 -12.63 -18.78 -11.93
C ILE A 207 -12.13 -18.95 -13.36
N GLU A 208 -12.32 -20.11 -13.97
CA GLU A 208 -11.93 -20.37 -15.36
C GLU A 208 -12.70 -19.50 -16.36
N ASN A 209 -14.01 -19.38 -16.18
CA ASN A 209 -14.88 -18.65 -17.09
C ASN A 209 -14.94 -17.14 -16.81
N TRP A 210 -14.96 -16.73 -15.54
CA TRP A 210 -15.21 -15.34 -15.12
C TRP A 210 -14.08 -14.72 -14.29
N GLY A 211 -13.00 -15.44 -14.04
CA GLY A 211 -11.93 -15.03 -13.14
C GLY A 211 -11.31 -13.69 -13.49
N VAL A 212 -11.04 -13.43 -14.76
CA VAL A 212 -10.51 -12.14 -15.23
C VAL A 212 -11.48 -11.00 -14.91
N LEU A 213 -12.76 -11.20 -15.13
CA LEU A 213 -13.79 -10.20 -14.86
C LEU A 213 -13.92 -9.93 -13.35
N ILE A 214 -13.89 -10.99 -12.54
CA ILE A 214 -13.92 -10.87 -11.06
C ILE A 214 -12.71 -10.08 -10.57
N VAL A 215 -11.51 -10.38 -11.06
CA VAL A 215 -10.28 -9.65 -10.70
C VAL A 215 -10.37 -8.19 -11.12
N LEU A 216 -10.88 -7.88 -12.30
CA LEU A 216 -11.08 -6.50 -12.76
C LEU A 216 -12.06 -5.74 -11.86
N ILE A 217 -13.19 -6.34 -11.52
CA ILE A 217 -14.15 -5.73 -10.59
C ILE A 217 -13.51 -5.47 -9.23
N LEU A 218 -12.82 -6.46 -8.66
CA LEU A 218 -12.13 -6.31 -7.38
C LEU A 218 -11.01 -5.26 -7.45
N ALA A 219 -10.27 -5.17 -8.55
CA ALA A 219 -9.27 -4.14 -8.75
C ALA A 219 -9.89 -2.74 -8.76
N VAL A 220 -11.02 -2.55 -9.43
CA VAL A 220 -11.77 -1.28 -9.41
C VAL A 220 -12.26 -0.97 -8.01
N VAL A 221 -12.80 -1.95 -7.29
CA VAL A 221 -13.25 -1.79 -5.89
C VAL A 221 -12.07 -1.41 -4.98
N THR A 222 -10.91 -2.05 -5.11
CA THR A 222 -9.73 -1.71 -4.30
C THR A 222 -9.22 -0.30 -4.60
N VAL A 223 -9.18 0.12 -5.85
CA VAL A 223 -8.80 1.49 -6.23
C VAL A 223 -9.81 2.51 -5.67
N TYR A 224 -11.10 2.21 -5.75
CA TYR A 224 -12.14 3.05 -5.17
C TYR A 224 -11.99 3.18 -3.64
N GLU A 225 -11.76 2.07 -2.94
CA GLU A 225 -11.55 2.08 -1.49
C GLU A 225 -10.25 2.82 -1.11
N GLN A 226 -9.18 2.71 -1.89
CA GLN A 226 -7.96 3.49 -1.70
C GLN A 226 -8.23 4.99 -1.85
N TRP A 227 -8.93 5.40 -2.90
CA TRP A 227 -9.29 6.79 -3.12
C TRP A 227 -10.14 7.34 -1.97
N LYS A 228 -11.13 6.57 -1.52
CA LYS A 228 -12.00 6.93 -0.39
C LYS A 228 -11.21 7.03 0.92
N THR A 229 -10.23 6.15 1.14
CA THR A 229 -9.37 6.18 2.33
C THR A 229 -8.47 7.43 2.34
N ILE A 230 -7.93 7.82 1.19
CA ILE A 230 -7.11 9.03 1.05
C ILE A 230 -7.94 10.29 1.37
N ASN A 231 -9.16 10.40 0.83
CA ASN A 231 -10.04 11.53 1.10
C ASN A 231 -10.45 11.60 2.58
N TYR A 232 -10.74 10.43 3.19
CA TYR A 232 -11.09 10.35 4.60
C TYR A 232 -9.96 10.82 5.53
N VAL A 233 -8.70 10.55 5.19
CA VAL A 233 -7.54 10.99 5.98
C VAL A 233 -7.43 12.51 6.02
N GLU A 234 -7.79 13.18 4.94
CA GLU A 234 -7.70 14.64 4.86
C GLU A 234 -8.83 15.36 5.62
N GLU A 235 -10.02 14.75 5.74
CA GLU A 235 -11.13 15.33 6.52
C GLU A 235 -10.82 15.37 8.03
N PHE A 236 -9.87 14.54 8.51
CA PHE A 236 -9.54 14.41 9.93
C PHE A 236 -8.09 14.82 10.27
N ALA A 237 -7.36 15.38 9.33
CA ALA A 237 -6.03 15.96 9.54
C ALA A 237 -6.12 17.47 9.68
#